data_db71e89624a35449936559e470301a06
#
_entry.id   db71e89624a35449936559e470301a06
#
_cell.length_a   1.000
_cell.length_b   1.000
_cell.length_c   1.000
_cell.angle_alpha   90.00
_cell.angle_beta   90.00
_cell.angle_gamma   90.00
#
_symmetry.space_group_name_H-M   'P 1'
#
loop_
_entity.id
_entity.type
_entity.pdbx_description
1 polymer ?
#
loop_
_entity_poly.entity_id
_entity_poly.type
_entity_poly.pdbx_seq_one_letter_code
_entity_poly.pdbx_strand_id
1 'polypeptide(L)'
;DIPLLSRMDAVAETFIDEIETLLNRDLPEEERIPLIEKFRKMYETMDFYVLYNRFLKKEGYQTLPRRPLEKRKLRYEDVYPVLYLKYRLSRQAERSNIKHLVIDEMQDYSRLQYLIIRRMFSCKMTILGDRAQTMADQQQDVLQFLPGIFGKDLRRIEMRKSYRNTVEI
;
A
#
# COMPACT_ATOMS: atom_id res chain seq x y z
N ASP A 1 8.57 -7.65 10.21
CA ASP A 1 8.86 -6.20 10.18
C ASP A 1 7.59 -5.43 10.49
N ILE A 2 7.55 -4.70 11.64
CA ILE A 2 6.38 -3.99 12.11
C ILE A 2 6.24 -2.68 11.32
N PRO A 3 5.08 -2.40 10.70
CA PRO A 3 4.84 -1.13 10.01
C PRO A 3 5.01 0.08 10.94
N LEU A 4 5.47 1.21 10.39
CA LEU A 4 5.87 2.39 11.19
C LEU A 4 4.79 2.82 12.19
N LEU A 5 3.53 2.97 11.75
CA LEU A 5 2.44 3.43 12.62
C LEU A 5 1.92 2.37 13.61
N SER A 6 2.43 1.15 13.54
CA SER A 6 2.12 0.09 14.51
C SER A 6 3.27 -0.15 15.49
N ARG A 7 4.40 0.55 15.35
CA ARG A 7 5.57 0.34 16.23
C ARG A 7 5.32 0.83 17.65
N MET A 8 4.64 1.96 17.81
CA MET A 8 4.34 2.49 19.15
C MET A 8 3.36 1.60 19.90
N ASP A 9 2.40 0.97 19.20
CA ASP A 9 1.51 -0.01 19.83
C ASP A 9 2.31 -1.22 20.32
N ALA A 10 3.24 -1.73 19.50
CA ALA A 10 4.09 -2.85 19.90
C ALA A 10 5.01 -2.51 21.08
N VAL A 11 5.57 -1.30 21.12
CA VAL A 11 6.38 -0.83 22.26
C VAL A 11 5.52 -0.67 23.51
N ALA A 12 4.30 -0.14 23.36
CA ALA A 12 3.35 0.00 24.47
C ALA A 12 2.97 -1.35 25.07
N GLU A 13 2.69 -2.35 24.23
CA GLU A 13 2.39 -3.72 24.69
C GLU A 13 3.58 -4.33 25.44
N THR A 14 4.80 -4.21 24.90
CA THR A 14 6.00 -4.70 25.60
C THR A 14 6.16 -4.02 26.98
N PHE A 15 5.90 -2.72 27.05
CA PHE A 15 5.96 -1.96 28.31
C PHE A 15 4.87 -2.39 29.31
N ILE A 16 3.67 -2.70 28.81
CA ILE A 16 2.56 -3.23 29.59
C ILE A 16 2.93 -4.60 30.16
N ASP A 17 3.47 -5.51 29.34
CA ASP A 17 3.91 -6.83 29.76
C ASP A 17 4.97 -6.76 30.88
N GLU A 18 5.90 -5.80 30.80
CA GLU A 18 6.88 -5.55 31.86
C GLU A 18 6.22 -5.08 33.17
N ILE A 19 5.24 -4.17 33.11
CA ILE A 19 4.50 -3.70 34.27
C ILE A 19 3.70 -4.85 34.90
N GLU A 20 2.99 -5.63 34.11
CA GLU A 20 2.21 -6.79 34.56
C GLU A 20 3.10 -7.81 35.27
N THR A 21 4.30 -8.03 34.73
CA THR A 21 5.30 -8.90 35.37
C THR A 21 5.76 -8.36 36.72
N LEU A 22 6.06 -7.05 36.82
CA LEU A 22 6.48 -6.42 38.05
C LEU A 22 5.39 -6.40 39.13
N LEU A 23 4.14 -6.19 38.74
CA LEU A 23 3.00 -6.14 39.60
C LEU A 23 2.44 -7.52 39.96
N ASN A 24 2.88 -8.57 39.22
CA ASN A 24 2.36 -9.92 39.31
C ASN A 24 0.83 -9.99 39.13
N ARG A 25 0.27 -9.14 38.28
CA ARG A 25 -1.14 -9.11 37.88
C ARG A 25 -1.31 -8.52 36.49
N ASP A 26 -2.37 -8.94 35.81
CA ASP A 26 -2.76 -8.33 34.54
C ASP A 26 -3.34 -6.91 34.79
N LEU A 27 -3.04 -5.99 33.87
CA LEU A 27 -3.62 -4.67 33.88
C LEU A 27 -5.03 -4.71 33.23
N PRO A 28 -6.06 -4.13 33.86
CA PRO A 28 -7.37 -4.02 33.25
C PRO A 28 -7.32 -3.08 32.04
N GLU A 29 -8.27 -3.25 31.12
CA GLU A 29 -8.33 -2.43 29.90
C GLU A 29 -8.36 -0.91 30.17
N GLU A 30 -9.00 -0.52 31.27
CA GLU A 30 -9.08 0.88 31.73
C GLU A 30 -7.69 1.49 32.00
N GLU A 31 -6.71 0.69 32.43
CA GLU A 31 -5.32 1.09 32.65
C GLU A 31 -4.47 0.93 31.38
N ARG A 32 -4.74 -0.10 30.58
CA ARG A 32 -3.97 -0.39 29.34
C ARG A 32 -4.21 0.65 28.23
N ILE A 33 -5.49 1.01 27.98
CA ILE A 33 -5.86 1.93 26.90
C ILE A 33 -5.16 3.29 27.01
N PRO A 34 -5.16 3.98 28.19
CA PRO A 34 -4.45 5.25 28.33
C PRO A 34 -2.93 5.15 28.10
N LEU A 35 -2.32 4.03 28.46
CA LEU A 35 -0.89 3.79 28.20
C LEU A 35 -0.62 3.70 26.68
N ILE A 36 -1.38 2.89 25.98
CA ILE A 36 -1.25 2.75 24.52
C ILE A 36 -1.45 4.10 23.84
N GLU A 37 -2.47 4.86 24.23
CA GLU A 37 -2.73 6.20 23.68
C GLU A 37 -1.57 7.17 23.94
N LYS A 38 -0.91 7.08 25.10
CA LYS A 38 0.25 7.89 25.41
C LYS A 38 1.41 7.62 24.45
N PHE A 39 1.67 6.36 24.11
CA PHE A 39 2.68 6.00 23.11
C PHE A 39 2.27 6.45 21.71
N ARG A 40 0.99 6.33 21.32
CA ARG A 40 0.47 6.82 20.04
C ARG A 40 0.63 8.32 19.86
N LYS A 41 0.53 9.10 20.94
CA LYS A 41 0.77 10.56 20.93
C LYS A 41 2.22 10.95 20.63
N MET A 42 3.16 10.00 20.63
CA MET A 42 4.53 10.24 20.17
C MET A 42 4.62 10.42 18.66
N TYR A 43 3.62 9.92 17.89
CA TYR A 43 3.49 10.29 16.49
C TYR A 43 2.92 11.71 16.37
N GLU A 44 3.54 12.51 15.54
CA GLU A 44 3.03 13.85 15.23
C GLU A 44 1.65 13.81 14.54
N THR A 45 1.43 12.79 13.72
CA THR A 45 0.13 12.46 13.13
C THR A 45 0.10 11.02 12.62
N MET A 46 -1.06 10.39 12.70
CA MET A 46 -1.36 9.10 12.07
C MET A 46 -2.29 9.25 10.86
N ASP A 47 -2.66 10.47 10.52
CA ASP A 47 -3.57 10.78 9.44
C ASP A 47 -2.82 10.83 8.09
N PHE A 48 -3.12 9.89 7.20
CA PHE A 48 -2.46 9.76 5.89
C PHE A 48 -2.66 10.97 4.98
N TYR A 49 -3.78 11.66 5.09
CA TYR A 49 -4.05 12.89 4.36
C TYR A 49 -3.11 14.01 4.81
N VAL A 50 -2.88 14.12 6.11
CA VAL A 50 -1.96 15.09 6.69
C VAL A 50 -0.51 14.75 6.32
N LEU A 51 -0.13 13.45 6.42
CA LEU A 51 1.20 12.98 6.02
C LEU A 51 1.48 13.25 4.55
N TYR A 52 0.50 12.97 3.68
CA TYR A 52 0.61 13.24 2.25
C TYR A 52 0.73 14.73 1.96
N ASN A 53 -0.05 15.57 2.63
CA ASN A 53 0.07 17.02 2.50
C ASN A 53 1.45 17.57 2.91
N ARG A 54 2.09 16.96 3.91
CA ARG A 54 3.47 17.32 4.28
C ARG A 54 4.45 16.94 3.19
N PHE A 55 4.28 15.76 2.60
CA PHE A 55 5.07 15.34 1.46
C PHE A 55 4.90 16.32 0.29
N LEU A 56 3.67 16.63 -0.12
CA LEU A 56 3.41 17.59 -1.19
C LEU A 56 4.07 18.96 -0.93
N LYS A 57 3.93 19.46 0.31
CA LYS A 57 4.57 20.72 0.70
C LYS A 57 6.09 20.66 0.63
N LYS A 58 6.70 19.57 1.08
CA LYS A 58 8.15 19.37 1.08
C LYS A 58 8.71 19.35 -0.35
N GLU A 59 8.00 18.68 -1.26
CA GLU A 59 8.40 18.52 -2.66
C GLU A 59 7.95 19.71 -3.55
N GLY A 60 7.35 20.77 -2.96
CA GLY A 60 6.91 21.96 -3.70
C GLY A 60 5.64 21.80 -4.52
N TYR A 61 4.87 20.73 -4.28
CA TYR A 61 3.58 20.53 -4.95
C TYR A 61 2.44 21.26 -4.25
N GLN A 62 1.37 21.50 -5.00
CA GLN A 62 0.13 22.06 -4.45
C GLN A 62 -0.49 21.11 -3.43
N THR A 63 -0.67 21.58 -2.20
CA THR A 63 -1.28 20.83 -1.11
C THR A 63 -2.79 20.68 -1.28
N LEU A 64 -3.34 19.61 -0.69
CA LEU A 64 -4.78 19.40 -0.60
C LEU A 64 -5.40 20.34 0.45
N PRO A 65 -6.67 20.78 0.28
CA PRO A 65 -7.31 21.67 1.23
C PRO A 65 -7.46 21.03 2.61
N ARG A 66 -7.23 21.79 3.67
CA ARG A 66 -7.52 21.35 5.04
C ARG A 66 -9.03 21.28 5.25
N ARG A 67 -9.55 20.09 5.45
CA ARG A 67 -10.98 19.81 5.68
C ARG A 67 -11.17 18.72 6.73
N PRO A 68 -12.30 18.73 7.47
CA PRO A 68 -12.71 17.62 8.31
C PRO A 68 -12.80 16.32 7.50
N LEU A 69 -12.66 15.18 8.14
CA LEU A 69 -12.55 13.86 7.51
C LEU A 69 -13.69 13.61 6.50
N GLU A 70 -14.93 13.93 6.89
CA GLU A 70 -16.15 13.70 6.10
C GLU A 70 -16.24 14.56 4.82
N LYS A 71 -15.49 15.66 4.80
CA LYS A 71 -15.47 16.61 3.67
C LYS A 71 -14.20 16.55 2.83
N ARG A 72 -13.29 15.60 3.14
CA ARG A 72 -12.06 15.43 2.38
C ARG A 72 -12.35 14.81 1.03
N LYS A 73 -11.75 15.39 0.02
CA LYS A 73 -11.75 14.87 -1.35
C LYS A 73 -10.31 14.76 -1.81
N LEU A 74 -9.96 13.65 -2.44
CA LEU A 74 -8.71 13.47 -3.14
C LEU A 74 -8.92 13.75 -4.63
N ARG A 75 -7.95 14.36 -5.27
CA ARG A 75 -7.88 14.39 -6.73
C ARG A 75 -7.53 12.97 -7.20
N TYR A 76 -7.85 12.63 -8.43
CA TYR A 76 -7.61 11.29 -8.97
C TYR A 76 -6.13 10.89 -8.84
N GLU A 77 -5.22 11.79 -9.18
CA GLU A 77 -3.77 11.61 -9.08
C GLU A 77 -3.25 11.39 -7.65
N ASP A 78 -3.97 11.86 -6.63
CA ASP A 78 -3.57 11.74 -5.22
C ASP A 78 -4.06 10.45 -4.55
N VAL A 79 -5.04 9.75 -5.16
CA VAL A 79 -5.65 8.55 -4.57
C VAL A 79 -4.61 7.45 -4.34
N TYR A 80 -3.85 7.09 -5.37
CA TYR A 80 -2.86 6.02 -5.26
C TYR A 80 -1.69 6.36 -4.35
N PRO A 81 -1.10 7.56 -4.37
CA PRO A 81 -0.09 7.97 -3.41
C PRO A 81 -0.55 7.88 -1.95
N VAL A 82 -1.75 8.37 -1.63
CA VAL A 82 -2.32 8.27 -0.27
C VAL A 82 -2.57 6.82 0.12
N LEU A 83 -3.10 6.02 -0.79
CA LEU A 83 -3.34 4.60 -0.58
C LEU A 83 -2.02 3.83 -0.35
N TYR A 84 -0.98 4.15 -1.12
CA TYR A 84 0.35 3.58 -0.93
C TYR A 84 0.93 3.91 0.45
N LEU A 85 0.82 5.16 0.90
CA LEU A 85 1.22 5.55 2.25
C LEU A 85 0.47 4.74 3.30
N LYS A 86 -0.84 4.58 3.16
CA LYS A 86 -1.66 3.76 4.05
C LYS A 86 -1.13 2.33 4.14
N TYR A 87 -0.92 1.66 3.01
CA TYR A 87 -0.42 0.28 2.98
C TYR A 87 1.05 0.15 3.40
N ARG A 88 1.83 1.20 3.28
CA ARG A 88 3.25 1.20 3.68
C ARG A 88 3.44 1.42 5.17
N LEU A 89 2.65 2.28 5.77
CA LEU A 89 2.87 2.79 7.12
C LEU A 89 2.00 2.11 8.20
N SER A 90 0.85 1.53 7.82
CA SER A 90 -0.03 0.84 8.76
C SER A 90 -0.11 -0.66 8.48
N ARG A 91 -0.43 -1.42 9.53
CA ARG A 91 -0.77 -2.83 9.39
C ARG A 91 -2.13 -2.94 8.73
N GLN A 92 -2.17 -3.49 7.53
CA GLN A 92 -3.41 -3.82 6.84
C GLN A 92 -3.62 -5.33 6.92
N ALA A 93 -4.86 -5.74 7.09
CA ALA A 93 -5.21 -7.15 6.95
C ALA A 93 -4.93 -7.58 5.49
N GLU A 94 -4.04 -8.53 5.32
CA GLU A 94 -3.86 -9.18 4.04
C GLU A 94 -5.17 -9.85 3.62
N ARG A 95 -5.51 -9.78 2.35
CA ARG A 95 -6.65 -10.50 1.80
C ARG A 95 -6.29 -11.97 1.58
N SER A 96 -6.16 -12.68 2.67
CA SER A 96 -5.74 -14.10 2.70
C SER A 96 -6.76 -15.09 2.11
N ASN A 97 -8.00 -14.65 1.94
CA ASN A 97 -9.06 -15.46 1.32
C ASN A 97 -8.92 -15.60 -0.21
N ILE A 98 -8.08 -14.76 -0.84
CA ILE A 98 -7.81 -14.82 -2.28
C ILE A 98 -6.65 -15.77 -2.54
N LYS A 99 -6.90 -16.80 -3.34
CA LYS A 99 -5.91 -17.85 -3.66
C LYS A 99 -5.08 -17.51 -4.90
N HIS A 100 -5.67 -16.79 -5.84
CA HIS A 100 -5.04 -16.38 -7.09
C HIS A 100 -5.64 -15.07 -7.57
N LEU A 101 -4.79 -14.14 -7.98
CA LEU A 101 -5.19 -12.86 -8.57
C LEU A 101 -4.83 -12.86 -10.05
N VAL A 102 -5.79 -12.53 -10.89
CA VAL A 102 -5.55 -12.32 -12.33
C VAL A 102 -5.70 -10.81 -12.60
N ILE A 103 -4.71 -10.25 -13.25
CA ILE A 103 -4.68 -8.86 -13.71
C ILE A 103 -4.62 -8.89 -15.21
N ASP A 104 -5.62 -8.32 -15.85
CA ASP A 104 -5.65 -8.14 -17.31
C ASP A 104 -5.25 -6.70 -17.68
N GLU A 105 -4.93 -6.47 -18.95
CA GLU A 105 -4.50 -5.17 -19.48
C GLU A 105 -3.36 -4.56 -18.63
N MET A 106 -2.28 -5.31 -18.47
CA MET A 106 -1.16 -4.93 -17.60
C MET A 106 -0.63 -3.51 -17.85
N GLN A 107 -0.75 -3.02 -19.08
CA GLN A 107 -0.28 -1.70 -19.50
C GLN A 107 -1.07 -0.54 -18.88
N ASP A 108 -2.30 -0.79 -18.40
CA ASP A 108 -3.16 0.24 -17.82
C ASP A 108 -2.80 0.55 -16.35
N TYR A 109 -1.90 -0.24 -15.77
CA TYR A 109 -1.51 -0.09 -14.37
C TYR A 109 -0.15 0.58 -14.23
N SER A 110 -0.10 1.63 -13.42
CA SER A 110 1.15 2.29 -13.06
C SER A 110 2.00 1.45 -12.11
N ARG A 111 3.29 1.77 -12.03
CA ARG A 111 4.22 1.16 -11.07
C ARG A 111 3.70 1.25 -9.63
N LEU A 112 3.10 2.37 -9.25
CA LEU A 112 2.58 2.58 -7.91
C LEU A 112 1.39 1.65 -7.60
N GLN A 113 0.50 1.43 -8.59
CA GLN A 113 -0.61 0.49 -8.45
C GLN A 113 -0.11 -0.95 -8.24
N TYR A 114 0.90 -1.39 -8.99
CA TYR A 114 1.52 -2.71 -8.76
C TYR A 114 2.16 -2.85 -7.38
N LEU A 115 2.81 -1.81 -6.86
CA LEU A 115 3.34 -1.80 -5.51
C LEU A 115 2.23 -1.94 -4.45
N ILE A 116 1.08 -1.31 -4.68
CA ILE A 116 -0.10 -1.44 -3.81
C ILE A 116 -0.67 -2.86 -3.90
N ILE A 117 -0.89 -3.38 -5.11
CA ILE A 117 -1.41 -4.73 -5.34
C ILE A 117 -0.52 -5.77 -4.65
N ARG A 118 0.81 -5.67 -4.81
CA ARG A 118 1.76 -6.60 -4.17
C ARG A 118 1.66 -6.59 -2.64
N ARG A 119 1.29 -5.45 -2.05
CA ARG A 119 1.09 -5.35 -0.60
C ARG A 119 -0.29 -5.84 -0.13
N MET A 120 -1.30 -5.71 -0.97
CA MET A 120 -2.65 -6.15 -0.65
C MET A 120 -2.82 -7.66 -0.74
N PHE A 121 -2.08 -8.31 -1.62
CA PHE A 121 -2.25 -9.71 -1.97
C PHE A 121 -0.93 -10.47 -1.88
N SER A 122 -0.89 -11.48 -1.02
CA SER A 122 0.24 -12.42 -0.89
C SER A 122 0.09 -13.67 -1.77
N CYS A 123 -1.07 -13.81 -2.46
CA CYS A 123 -1.38 -14.95 -3.30
C CYS A 123 -0.57 -14.99 -4.61
N LYS A 124 -0.66 -16.13 -5.32
CA LYS A 124 -0.14 -16.23 -6.68
C LYS A 124 -0.86 -15.27 -7.60
N MET A 125 -0.14 -14.72 -8.60
CA MET A 125 -0.69 -13.76 -9.55
C MET A 125 -0.38 -14.17 -10.98
N THR A 126 -1.34 -13.93 -11.87
CA THR A 126 -1.16 -13.96 -13.32
C THR A 126 -1.43 -12.57 -13.87
N ILE A 127 -0.45 -12.00 -14.54
CA ILE A 127 -0.53 -10.66 -15.13
C ILE A 127 -0.52 -10.84 -16.63
N LEU A 128 -1.58 -10.40 -17.29
CA LEU A 128 -1.82 -10.50 -18.71
C LEU A 128 -1.81 -9.12 -19.34
N GLY A 129 -1.38 -9.02 -20.59
CA GLY A 129 -1.47 -7.77 -21.33
C GLY A 129 -0.78 -7.85 -22.68
N ASP A 130 -1.05 -6.85 -23.51
CA ASP A 130 -0.50 -6.73 -24.85
C ASP A 130 0.49 -5.58 -24.89
N ARG A 131 1.75 -5.90 -25.18
CA ARG A 131 2.81 -4.90 -25.30
C ARG A 131 2.59 -3.94 -26.48
N ALA A 132 1.92 -4.39 -27.53
CA ALA A 132 1.67 -3.58 -28.72
C ALA A 132 0.60 -2.49 -28.48
N GLN A 133 -0.24 -2.65 -27.43
CA GLN A 133 -1.27 -1.69 -27.08
C GLN A 133 -0.81 -0.62 -26.08
N THR A 134 0.45 -0.64 -25.69
CA THR A 134 0.99 0.42 -24.80
C THR A 134 0.96 1.74 -25.56
N MET A 135 0.11 2.67 -25.12
CA MET A 135 0.04 4.00 -25.73
C MET A 135 1.40 4.68 -25.67
N ALA A 136 1.79 5.34 -26.76
CA ALA A 136 3.12 5.93 -26.94
C ALA A 136 3.50 6.98 -25.88
N ASP A 137 2.53 7.50 -25.12
CA ASP A 137 2.73 8.50 -24.05
C ASP A 137 3.01 7.91 -22.67
N GLN A 138 2.88 6.61 -22.45
CA GLN A 138 3.25 6.01 -21.18
C GLN A 138 4.74 5.68 -21.16
N GLN A 139 5.53 6.62 -20.62
CA GLN A 139 6.99 6.57 -20.56
C GLN A 139 7.61 5.40 -19.79
N GLN A 140 6.84 4.49 -19.20
CA GLN A 140 7.35 3.37 -18.44
C GLN A 140 6.81 2.04 -18.97
N ASP A 141 7.66 1.31 -19.67
CA ASP A 141 7.39 -0.09 -20.02
C ASP A 141 7.18 -0.90 -18.73
N VAL A 142 5.97 -1.42 -18.56
CA VAL A 142 5.58 -2.25 -17.40
C VAL A 142 6.58 -3.39 -17.18
N LEU A 143 7.09 -3.99 -18.23
CA LEU A 143 8.03 -5.09 -18.16
C LEU A 143 9.40 -4.70 -17.55
N GLN A 144 9.74 -3.40 -17.52
CA GLN A 144 10.98 -2.93 -16.91
C GLN A 144 10.89 -2.88 -15.38
N PHE A 145 9.73 -2.54 -14.81
CA PHE A 145 9.62 -2.39 -13.37
C PHE A 145 9.02 -3.60 -12.64
N LEU A 146 8.27 -4.48 -13.33
CA LEU A 146 7.69 -5.68 -12.71
C LEU A 146 8.74 -6.57 -12.01
N PRO A 147 9.93 -6.84 -12.59
CA PRO A 147 10.95 -7.63 -11.91
C PRO A 147 11.41 -7.00 -10.58
N GLY A 148 11.47 -5.67 -10.50
CA GLY A 148 11.80 -4.96 -9.27
C GLY A 148 10.73 -5.05 -8.18
N ILE A 149 9.47 -5.31 -8.55
CA ILE A 149 8.33 -5.43 -7.61
C ILE A 149 8.14 -6.88 -7.16
N PHE A 150 8.20 -7.84 -8.08
CA PHE A 150 7.90 -9.25 -7.83
C PHE A 150 9.13 -10.12 -7.60
N GLY A 151 10.32 -9.61 -7.93
CA GLY A 151 11.60 -10.29 -7.66
C GLY A 151 11.81 -11.54 -8.51
N LYS A 152 12.52 -12.52 -7.93
CA LYS A 152 12.93 -13.77 -8.59
C LYS A 152 11.77 -14.72 -8.91
N ASP A 153 10.61 -14.51 -8.29
CA ASP A 153 9.42 -15.37 -8.46
C ASP A 153 8.65 -15.02 -9.74
N LEU A 154 9.03 -13.95 -10.44
CA LEU A 154 8.41 -13.52 -11.69
C LEU A 154 8.85 -14.44 -12.84
N ARG A 155 7.87 -15.14 -13.44
CA ARG A 155 8.06 -15.91 -14.67
C ARG A 155 7.37 -15.23 -15.84
N ARG A 156 8.12 -14.90 -16.89
CA ARG A 156 7.59 -14.28 -18.10
C ARG A 156 7.35 -15.35 -19.19
N ILE A 157 6.18 -15.26 -19.82
CA ILE A 157 5.81 -16.07 -20.98
C ILE A 157 5.38 -15.10 -22.09
N GLU A 158 5.95 -15.25 -23.29
CA GLU A 158 5.57 -14.46 -24.47
C GLU A 158 4.82 -15.32 -25.46
N MET A 159 3.64 -14.87 -25.85
CA MET A 159 2.88 -15.44 -26.96
C MET A 159 3.10 -14.60 -28.22
N ARG A 160 3.73 -15.18 -29.24
CA ARG A 160 4.12 -14.46 -30.46
C ARG A 160 3.10 -14.52 -31.58
N LYS A 161 2.06 -15.34 -31.44
CA LYS A 161 0.99 -15.46 -32.46
C LYS A 161 -0.32 -14.96 -31.87
N SER A 162 -0.97 -14.04 -32.58
CA SER A 162 -2.35 -13.64 -32.32
C SER A 162 -3.28 -14.51 -33.17
N TYR A 163 -4.33 -15.02 -32.55
CA TYR A 163 -5.38 -15.78 -33.22
C TYR A 163 -6.71 -15.01 -33.27
N ARG A 164 -6.69 -13.74 -32.86
CA ARG A 164 -7.92 -12.91 -32.80
C ARG A 164 -8.34 -12.37 -34.16
N ASN A 165 -7.39 -12.13 -35.04
CA ASN A 165 -7.67 -11.55 -36.35
C ASN A 165 -7.37 -12.56 -37.45
N THR A 166 -8.29 -12.75 -38.37
CA THR A 166 -8.06 -13.38 -39.65
C THR A 166 -7.21 -12.44 -40.51
N VAL A 167 -6.54 -12.98 -41.53
CA VAL A 167 -5.65 -12.22 -42.44
C VAL A 167 -6.40 -11.13 -43.21
N GLU A 168 -7.72 -11.10 -43.13
CA GLU A 168 -8.63 -10.23 -43.91
C GLU A 168 -9.16 -9.02 -43.12
N ILE A 169 -8.65 -8.72 -41.91
CA ILE A 169 -9.00 -7.51 -41.15
C ILE A 169 -7.77 -6.64 -40.95
#